data_94089b90956a12e64ff990ecd52b92e8
#
_entry.id   94089b90956a12e64ff990ecd52b92e8
#
_cell.length_a   1.000
_cell.length_b   1.000
_cell.length_c   1.000
_cell.angle_alpha   90.00
_cell.angle_beta   90.00
_cell.angle_gamma   90.00
#
_symmetry.space_group_name_H-M   'P 1'
#
loop_
_entity.id
_entity.type
_entity.pdbx_description
1 polymer ?
#
loop_
_entity_poly.entity_id
_entity_poly.type
_entity_poly.pdbx_seq_one_letter_code
_entity_poly.pdbx_strand_id
1 'polypeptide(L)'
;PWPAWELFDIDYYSLIRLPHAENKDRCFPVLSGRGCPFHCTFCYRVYPGVRIRETQAIVDEICFLKERYQINYIDFADELLMTSEKRTIELSQALRPLKIKWMCNGRLNYATHEVLEEMKSSGCVFINYGIESLDDTVLRNMKKNLTKKQIEKGIAETQMVGISTGLNFIWGNIGDTKETLWESVHFIDEYAEEVQLRTIRPMTPYPGCELFHNAIKKGQLKDCADFYENKHINSDLPSVQFTDLSNEEFIEELHKANRFLVAKYLDMKLAEYQKTMYNLYQKKDTSFR
;
A
#
# COMPACT_ATOMS: atom_id res chain seq x y z
N PRO A 1 -19.78 -16.58 7.08
CA PRO A 1 -19.16 -16.57 8.41
C PRO A 1 -17.80 -15.87 8.32
N TRP A 2 -17.36 -15.24 9.42
CA TRP A 2 -16.00 -14.77 9.60
C TRP A 2 -15.11 -15.91 10.14
N PRO A 3 -13.78 -15.74 10.18
CA PRO A 3 -12.88 -16.73 10.76
C PRO A 3 -13.19 -17.04 12.24
N ALA A 4 -12.81 -18.23 12.69
CA ALA A 4 -12.94 -18.62 14.10
C ALA A 4 -11.85 -17.94 14.95
N TRP A 5 -12.04 -16.64 15.20
CA TRP A 5 -11.05 -15.79 15.86
C TRP A 5 -10.69 -16.27 17.28
N GLU A 6 -11.57 -16.98 17.94
CA GLU A 6 -11.34 -17.60 19.25
C GLU A 6 -10.27 -18.70 19.26
N LEU A 7 -9.85 -19.19 18.09
CA LEU A 7 -8.76 -20.16 17.95
C LEU A 7 -7.39 -19.52 17.83
N PHE A 8 -7.32 -18.17 17.78
CA PHE A 8 -6.08 -17.42 17.64
C PHE A 8 -5.76 -16.64 18.90
N ASP A 9 -4.48 -16.44 19.18
CA ASP A 9 -4.02 -15.54 20.24
C ASP A 9 -4.17 -14.07 19.80
N ILE A 10 -5.40 -13.56 19.88
CA ILE A 10 -5.75 -12.21 19.44
C ILE A 10 -4.96 -11.15 20.24
N ASP A 11 -4.65 -11.39 21.51
CA ASP A 11 -3.87 -10.47 22.31
C ASP A 11 -2.48 -10.26 21.74
N TYR A 12 -1.83 -11.31 21.29
CA TYR A 12 -0.53 -11.23 20.62
C TYR A 12 -0.64 -10.55 19.25
N TYR A 13 -1.55 -11.01 18.41
CA TYR A 13 -1.68 -10.46 17.04
C TYR A 13 -2.17 -9.01 17.00
N SER A 14 -2.89 -8.55 18.00
CA SER A 14 -3.36 -7.15 18.08
C SER A 14 -2.27 -6.13 18.44
N LEU A 15 -1.03 -6.58 18.75
CA LEU A 15 0.12 -5.72 19.03
C LEU A 15 0.81 -5.20 17.76
N ILE A 16 0.38 -5.61 16.57
CA ILE A 16 0.90 -5.10 15.31
C ILE A 16 0.73 -3.58 15.26
N ARG A 17 1.79 -2.87 14.85
CA ARG A 17 1.75 -1.41 14.70
C ARG A 17 1.47 -1.04 13.25
N LEU A 18 0.34 -0.41 13.05
CA LEU A 18 -0.11 0.14 11.76
C LEU A 18 0.21 1.65 11.68
N PRO A 19 0.20 2.26 10.49
CA PRO A 19 0.32 3.72 10.35
C PRO A 19 -0.65 4.46 11.26
N HIS A 20 -0.19 5.49 11.97
CA HIS A 20 -0.96 6.26 12.96
C HIS A 20 -1.53 5.47 14.15
N ALA A 21 -1.03 4.26 14.42
CA ALA A 21 -1.40 3.53 15.64
C ALA A 21 -0.76 4.17 16.86
N GLU A 22 -1.56 4.47 17.86
CA GLU A 22 -1.11 4.92 19.19
C GLU A 22 -0.78 3.71 20.07
N ASN A 23 -0.09 3.94 21.20
CA ASN A 23 0.29 2.87 22.12
C ASN A 23 -0.91 2.07 22.67
N LYS A 24 -2.06 2.72 22.80
CA LYS A 24 -3.32 2.10 23.27
C LYS A 24 -4.10 1.37 22.18
N ASP A 25 -3.72 1.56 20.90
CA ASP A 25 -4.47 0.95 19.80
C ASP A 25 -4.18 -0.54 19.70
N ARG A 26 -5.25 -1.30 19.53
CA ARG A 26 -5.24 -2.72 19.23
C ARG A 26 -5.66 -2.92 17.79
N CYS A 27 -4.69 -3.29 16.97
CA CYS A 27 -4.84 -3.36 15.52
C CYS A 27 -5.17 -4.80 15.09
N PHE A 28 -6.09 -4.98 14.15
CA PHE A 28 -6.44 -6.32 13.68
C PHE A 28 -6.90 -6.33 12.22
N PRO A 29 -6.53 -7.37 11.43
CA PRO A 29 -6.95 -7.47 10.04
C PRO A 29 -8.39 -7.98 9.91
N VAL A 30 -9.15 -7.38 8.99
CA VAL A 30 -10.46 -7.85 8.56
C VAL A 30 -10.52 -7.82 7.04
N LEU A 31 -11.22 -8.76 6.42
CA LEU A 31 -11.47 -8.75 4.98
C LEU A 31 -12.88 -8.23 4.70
N SER A 32 -13.00 -7.20 3.84
CA SER A 32 -14.28 -6.74 3.32
C SER A 32 -14.65 -7.42 1.99
N GLY A 33 -13.65 -8.00 1.32
CA GLY A 33 -13.79 -8.69 0.06
C GLY A 33 -12.53 -9.47 -0.32
N ARG A 34 -12.57 -10.10 -1.48
CA ARG A 34 -11.43 -10.84 -2.07
C ARG A 34 -11.38 -10.57 -3.56
N GLY A 35 -10.16 -10.51 -4.10
CA GLY A 35 -9.91 -10.29 -5.50
C GLY A 35 -9.93 -8.81 -5.89
N CYS A 36 -9.56 -8.55 -7.14
CA CYS A 36 -9.44 -7.22 -7.72
C CYS A 36 -10.03 -7.24 -9.14
N PRO A 37 -10.83 -6.21 -9.54
CA PRO A 37 -11.43 -6.17 -10.87
C PRO A 37 -10.45 -5.81 -11.99
N PHE A 38 -9.24 -5.39 -11.63
CA PHE A 38 -8.22 -4.93 -12.58
C PHE A 38 -7.30 -6.06 -13.04
N HIS A 39 -6.63 -5.86 -14.19
CA HIS A 39 -5.80 -6.86 -14.86
C HIS A 39 -4.37 -6.35 -15.10
N CYS A 40 -3.75 -5.79 -14.06
CA CYS A 40 -2.37 -5.33 -14.16
C CYS A 40 -1.43 -6.50 -14.51
N THR A 41 -0.50 -6.27 -15.45
CA THR A 41 0.33 -7.32 -16.06
C THR A 41 1.30 -7.99 -15.08
N PHE A 42 1.70 -7.27 -14.03
CA PHE A 42 2.64 -7.73 -13.00
C PHE A 42 1.95 -8.45 -11.82
N CYS A 43 0.62 -8.28 -11.68
CA CYS A 43 -0.11 -8.78 -10.53
C CYS A 43 -0.64 -10.19 -10.76
N TYR A 44 -0.25 -11.12 -9.88
CA TYR A 44 -0.95 -12.39 -9.81
C TYR A 44 -2.19 -12.24 -8.92
N ARG A 45 -3.22 -13.01 -9.20
CA ARG A 45 -4.49 -12.96 -8.46
C ARG A 45 -4.78 -14.32 -7.84
N VAL A 46 -5.01 -14.32 -6.54
CA VAL A 46 -5.37 -15.54 -5.82
C VAL A 46 -6.75 -16.04 -6.24
N TYR A 47 -7.66 -15.10 -6.55
CA TYR A 47 -9.02 -15.41 -6.99
C TYR A 47 -9.35 -14.74 -8.32
N PRO A 48 -10.02 -15.43 -9.24
CA PRO A 48 -10.59 -14.80 -10.42
C PRO A 48 -11.80 -13.93 -10.02
N GLY A 49 -11.84 -12.69 -10.50
CA GLY A 49 -12.93 -11.75 -10.24
C GLY A 49 -12.89 -11.12 -8.86
N VAL A 50 -14.04 -10.68 -8.39
CA VAL A 50 -14.22 -9.97 -7.10
C VAL A 50 -15.36 -10.60 -6.32
N ARG A 51 -15.16 -10.82 -5.05
CA ARG A 51 -16.19 -11.24 -4.09
C ARG A 51 -16.24 -10.24 -2.95
N ILE A 52 -17.34 -9.54 -2.83
CA ILE A 52 -17.57 -8.53 -1.80
C ILE A 52 -18.48 -9.12 -0.73
N ARG A 53 -18.13 -8.94 0.53
CA ARG A 53 -18.98 -9.29 1.66
C ARG A 53 -20.06 -8.23 1.85
N GLU A 54 -21.20 -8.66 2.36
CA GLU A 54 -22.25 -7.73 2.76
C GLU A 54 -21.75 -6.80 3.86
N THR A 55 -22.12 -5.54 3.76
CA THR A 55 -21.67 -4.47 4.67
C THR A 55 -22.03 -4.79 6.11
N GLN A 56 -23.26 -5.29 6.37
CA GLN A 56 -23.69 -5.63 7.72
C GLN A 56 -22.85 -6.77 8.32
N ALA A 57 -22.49 -7.79 7.53
CA ALA A 57 -21.65 -8.90 8.02
C ALA A 57 -20.22 -8.44 8.38
N ILE A 58 -19.71 -7.37 7.77
CA ILE A 58 -18.43 -6.76 8.13
C ILE A 58 -18.57 -5.98 9.44
N VAL A 59 -19.64 -5.19 9.57
CA VAL A 59 -19.96 -4.44 10.78
C VAL A 59 -20.11 -5.37 11.98
N ASP A 60 -20.86 -6.46 11.83
CA ASP A 60 -21.09 -7.45 12.89
C ASP A 60 -19.78 -8.09 13.38
N GLU A 61 -18.88 -8.45 12.45
CA GLU A 61 -17.54 -8.97 12.78
C GLU A 61 -16.71 -7.94 13.54
N ILE A 62 -16.71 -6.70 13.10
CA ILE A 62 -15.95 -5.62 13.76
C ILE A 62 -16.52 -5.32 15.15
N CYS A 63 -17.85 -5.32 15.32
CA CYS A 63 -18.49 -5.20 16.62
C CYS A 63 -18.05 -6.33 17.57
N PHE A 64 -18.08 -7.58 17.09
CA PHE A 64 -17.61 -8.73 17.87
C PHE A 64 -16.14 -8.57 18.29
N LEU A 65 -15.24 -8.19 17.36
CA LEU A 65 -13.83 -7.98 17.66
C LEU A 65 -13.61 -6.83 18.66
N LYS A 66 -14.37 -5.75 18.52
CA LYS A 66 -14.32 -4.59 19.42
C LYS A 66 -14.81 -4.95 20.83
N GLU A 67 -15.92 -5.61 20.95
CA GLU A 67 -16.53 -5.97 22.25
C GLU A 67 -15.72 -7.06 22.97
N ARG A 68 -15.29 -8.08 22.24
CA ARG A 68 -14.62 -9.24 22.82
C ARG A 68 -13.15 -9.02 23.09
N TYR A 69 -12.45 -8.31 22.17
CA TYR A 69 -10.99 -8.19 22.18
C TYR A 69 -10.49 -6.73 22.22
N GLN A 70 -11.42 -5.77 22.33
CA GLN A 70 -11.09 -4.34 22.43
C GLN A 70 -10.33 -3.82 21.19
N ILE A 71 -10.55 -4.45 20.03
CA ILE A 71 -9.96 -3.99 18.77
C ILE A 71 -10.59 -2.64 18.41
N ASN A 72 -9.76 -1.64 18.14
CA ASN A 72 -10.19 -0.30 17.80
C ASN A 72 -9.52 0.27 16.54
N TYR A 73 -8.64 -0.52 15.90
CA TYR A 73 -8.03 -0.18 14.64
C TYR A 73 -8.07 -1.38 13.68
N ILE A 74 -8.73 -1.22 12.53
CA ILE A 74 -8.90 -2.27 11.53
C ILE A 74 -7.96 -2.05 10.34
N ASP A 75 -7.19 -3.06 9.99
CA ASP A 75 -6.53 -3.18 8.70
C ASP A 75 -7.44 -3.96 7.75
N PHE A 76 -8.02 -3.26 6.77
CA PHE A 76 -8.72 -3.97 5.70
C PHE A 76 -7.68 -4.60 4.76
N ALA A 77 -7.38 -5.87 5.02
CA ALA A 77 -6.35 -6.65 4.32
C ALA A 77 -6.80 -7.15 2.93
N ASP A 78 -7.77 -6.48 2.32
CA ASP A 78 -8.25 -6.75 0.97
C ASP A 78 -7.14 -6.48 -0.05
N GLU A 79 -7.12 -7.23 -1.17
CA GLU A 79 -6.29 -6.86 -2.32
C GLU A 79 -6.63 -5.46 -2.83
N LEU A 80 -7.91 -5.08 -2.78
CA LEU A 80 -8.41 -3.75 -3.08
C LEU A 80 -9.77 -3.54 -2.40
N LEU A 81 -9.84 -2.64 -1.42
CA LEU A 81 -11.11 -2.27 -0.80
C LEU A 81 -11.91 -1.33 -1.71
N MET A 82 -11.26 -0.32 -2.28
CA MET A 82 -11.87 0.69 -3.14
C MET A 82 -12.19 0.09 -4.53
N THR A 83 -13.17 -0.81 -4.61
CA THR A 83 -13.58 -1.46 -5.88
C THR A 83 -14.55 -0.63 -6.69
N SER A 84 -15.27 0.31 -6.07
CA SER A 84 -16.12 1.33 -6.68
C SER A 84 -16.41 2.44 -5.67
N GLU A 85 -16.75 3.64 -6.14
CA GLU A 85 -17.14 4.78 -5.28
C GLU A 85 -18.33 4.42 -4.39
N LYS A 86 -19.41 3.90 -5.00
CA LYS A 86 -20.63 3.50 -4.27
C LYS A 86 -20.32 2.56 -3.11
N ARG A 87 -19.55 1.49 -3.38
CA ARG A 87 -19.19 0.48 -2.36
C ARG A 87 -18.37 1.08 -1.24
N THR A 88 -17.41 1.94 -1.59
CA THR A 88 -16.53 2.59 -0.61
C THR A 88 -17.32 3.52 0.31
N ILE A 89 -18.22 4.33 -0.25
CA ILE A 89 -19.12 5.21 0.52
C ILE A 89 -20.03 4.40 1.44
N GLU A 90 -20.70 3.37 0.91
CA GLU A 90 -21.59 2.50 1.69
C GLU A 90 -20.88 1.87 2.90
N LEU A 91 -19.69 1.32 2.70
CA LEU A 91 -18.91 0.74 3.81
C LEU A 91 -18.48 1.82 4.81
N SER A 92 -17.98 2.96 4.33
CA SER A 92 -17.57 4.08 5.18
C SER A 92 -18.71 4.57 6.07
N GLN A 93 -19.90 4.76 5.50
CA GLN A 93 -21.07 5.19 6.26
C GLN A 93 -21.47 4.16 7.35
N ALA A 94 -21.38 2.88 7.05
CA ALA A 94 -21.66 1.81 8.00
C ALA A 94 -20.61 1.70 9.13
N LEU A 95 -19.35 2.05 8.86
CA LEU A 95 -18.27 2.05 9.84
C LEU A 95 -18.29 3.27 10.78
N ARG A 96 -18.84 4.40 10.34
CA ARG A 96 -18.83 5.67 11.10
C ARG A 96 -19.35 5.55 12.54
N PRO A 97 -20.47 4.84 12.84
CA PRO A 97 -20.97 4.68 14.20
C PRO A 97 -20.02 3.90 15.11
N LEU A 98 -19.15 3.07 14.56
CA LEU A 98 -18.26 2.22 15.34
C LEU A 98 -17.11 2.99 15.99
N LYS A 99 -16.81 4.21 15.52
CA LYS A 99 -15.74 5.08 16.06
C LYS A 99 -14.39 4.33 16.18
N ILE A 100 -14.01 3.64 15.13
CA ILE A 100 -12.74 2.92 15.00
C ILE A 100 -11.80 3.68 14.07
N LYS A 101 -10.49 3.46 14.21
CA LYS A 101 -9.52 3.77 13.15
C LYS A 101 -9.52 2.65 12.12
N TRP A 102 -9.23 2.97 10.88
CA TRP A 102 -9.03 1.93 9.87
C TRP A 102 -8.12 2.39 8.74
N MET A 103 -7.54 1.42 8.05
CA MET A 103 -6.74 1.61 6.84
C MET A 103 -7.12 0.59 5.78
N CYS A 104 -6.71 0.84 4.53
CA CYS A 104 -6.96 -0.08 3.43
C CYS A 104 -5.97 0.07 2.28
N ASN A 105 -5.99 -0.89 1.35
CA ASN A 105 -5.42 -0.74 0.03
C ASN A 105 -6.43 -0.04 -0.88
N GLY A 106 -5.99 1.03 -1.54
CA GLY A 106 -6.80 1.89 -2.37
C GLY A 106 -6.31 2.00 -3.81
N ARG A 107 -7.14 2.61 -4.64
CA ARG A 107 -6.84 2.91 -6.04
C ARG A 107 -7.29 4.32 -6.39
N LEU A 108 -6.40 5.08 -6.99
CA LEU A 108 -6.59 6.50 -7.28
C LEU A 108 -7.71 6.80 -8.30
N ASN A 109 -8.15 5.81 -9.07
CA ASN A 109 -9.33 5.93 -9.94
C ASN A 109 -10.61 6.32 -9.17
N TYR A 110 -10.70 5.92 -7.88
CA TYR A 110 -11.86 6.12 -7.02
C TYR A 110 -11.59 7.09 -5.87
N ALA A 111 -10.44 7.79 -5.88
CA ALA A 111 -10.07 8.79 -4.88
C ALA A 111 -10.68 10.15 -5.25
N THR A 112 -12.02 10.23 -5.29
CA THR A 112 -12.75 11.49 -5.46
C THR A 112 -12.92 12.17 -4.10
N HIS A 113 -13.08 13.49 -4.11
CA HIS A 113 -13.25 14.28 -2.88
C HIS A 113 -14.38 13.72 -2.00
N GLU A 114 -15.54 13.41 -2.59
CA GLU A 114 -16.68 12.84 -1.88
C GLU A 114 -16.36 11.50 -1.20
N VAL A 115 -15.72 10.59 -1.93
CA VAL A 115 -15.30 9.27 -1.38
C VAL A 115 -14.33 9.45 -0.23
N LEU A 116 -13.35 10.32 -0.39
CA LEU A 116 -12.31 10.56 0.62
C LEU A 116 -12.86 11.22 1.89
N GLU A 117 -13.78 12.17 1.77
CA GLU A 117 -14.49 12.79 2.91
C GLU A 117 -15.30 11.74 3.68
N GLU A 118 -16.04 10.86 2.98
CA GLU A 118 -16.76 9.76 3.62
C GLU A 118 -15.81 8.79 4.34
N MET A 119 -14.71 8.42 3.71
CA MET A 119 -13.68 7.59 4.35
C MET A 119 -13.09 8.27 5.59
N LYS A 120 -12.70 9.55 5.49
CA LYS A 120 -12.16 10.31 6.62
C LYS A 120 -13.13 10.40 7.79
N SER A 121 -14.39 10.76 7.51
CA SER A 121 -15.43 10.92 8.53
C SER A 121 -15.77 9.61 9.24
N SER A 122 -15.47 8.46 8.62
CA SER A 122 -15.68 7.13 9.20
C SER A 122 -14.47 6.59 9.96
N GLY A 123 -13.35 7.34 10.02
CA GLY A 123 -12.14 6.97 10.76
C GLY A 123 -11.03 6.38 9.92
N CYS A 124 -11.08 6.50 8.59
CA CYS A 124 -9.93 6.17 7.74
C CYS A 124 -8.76 7.10 8.04
N VAL A 125 -7.61 6.53 8.36
CA VAL A 125 -6.39 7.29 8.70
C VAL A 125 -5.28 7.10 7.67
N PHE A 126 -5.34 6.04 6.87
CA PHE A 126 -4.29 5.71 5.91
C PHE A 126 -4.85 4.92 4.72
N ILE A 127 -4.46 5.29 3.51
CA ILE A 127 -4.75 4.53 2.29
C ILE A 127 -3.44 4.18 1.59
N ASN A 128 -3.21 2.89 1.39
CA ASN A 128 -2.03 2.38 0.71
C ASN A 128 -2.32 2.28 -0.79
N TYR A 129 -1.80 3.22 -1.58
CA TYR A 129 -2.02 3.27 -3.02
C TYR A 129 -0.93 2.53 -3.80
N GLY A 130 -1.37 1.64 -4.71
CA GLY A 130 -0.49 1.11 -5.74
C GLY A 130 -0.40 2.13 -6.89
N ILE A 131 0.67 2.88 -6.98
CA ILE A 131 0.94 3.87 -8.03
C ILE A 131 1.71 3.21 -9.18
N GLU A 132 2.77 2.54 -8.82
CA GLU A 132 3.69 1.72 -9.60
C GLU A 132 4.64 2.53 -10.49
N SER A 133 4.17 3.54 -11.22
CA SER A 133 4.96 4.43 -12.09
C SER A 133 4.24 5.76 -12.29
N LEU A 134 4.96 6.80 -12.69
CA LEU A 134 4.40 8.08 -13.14
C LEU A 134 4.46 8.26 -14.66
N ASP A 135 5.16 7.37 -15.38
CA ASP A 135 5.19 7.42 -16.83
C ASP A 135 3.93 6.79 -17.45
N ASP A 136 3.19 7.56 -18.23
CA ASP A 136 1.94 7.12 -18.85
C ASP A 136 2.12 5.97 -19.83
N THR A 137 3.32 5.79 -20.42
CA THR A 137 3.62 4.66 -21.30
C THR A 137 3.84 3.38 -20.48
N VAL A 138 4.61 3.46 -19.40
CA VAL A 138 4.81 2.36 -18.45
C VAL A 138 3.47 1.95 -17.84
N LEU A 139 2.64 2.91 -17.39
CA LEU A 139 1.30 2.65 -16.85
C LEU A 139 0.39 1.94 -17.85
N ARG A 140 0.44 2.32 -19.16
CA ARG A 140 -0.29 1.61 -20.22
C ARG A 140 0.23 0.19 -20.42
N ASN A 141 1.55 -0.01 -20.45
CA ASN A 141 2.17 -1.33 -20.59
C ASN A 141 1.80 -2.25 -19.42
N MET A 142 1.67 -1.70 -18.22
CA MET A 142 1.20 -2.41 -17.03
C MET A 142 -0.31 -2.68 -17.02
N LYS A 143 -1.09 -2.11 -17.94
CA LYS A 143 -2.57 -2.11 -17.89
C LYS A 143 -3.10 -1.53 -16.58
N LYS A 144 -2.41 -0.50 -16.05
CA LYS A 144 -2.76 0.11 -14.76
C LYS A 144 -4.04 0.93 -14.83
N ASN A 145 -4.43 1.40 -16.03
CA ASN A 145 -5.61 2.26 -16.24
C ASN A 145 -5.61 3.49 -15.33
N LEU A 146 -4.46 4.12 -15.21
CA LEU A 146 -4.21 5.38 -14.51
C LEU A 146 -3.31 6.25 -15.39
N THR A 147 -3.39 7.55 -15.19
CA THR A 147 -2.45 8.53 -15.76
C THR A 147 -1.74 9.28 -14.64
N LYS A 148 -0.56 9.84 -14.95
CA LYS A 148 0.19 10.70 -14.02
C LYS A 148 -0.69 11.78 -13.40
N LYS A 149 -1.49 12.49 -14.23
CA LYS A 149 -2.40 13.55 -13.77
C LYS A 149 -3.44 13.05 -12.77
N GLN A 150 -3.99 11.85 -12.96
CA GLN A 150 -4.93 11.24 -12.01
C GLN A 150 -4.23 10.89 -10.70
N ILE A 151 -2.98 10.42 -10.78
CA ILE A 151 -2.18 10.07 -9.60
C ILE A 151 -1.90 11.32 -8.77
N GLU A 152 -1.34 12.36 -9.37
CA GLU A 152 -1.04 13.64 -8.70
C GLU A 152 -2.28 14.23 -8.03
N LYS A 153 -3.39 14.31 -8.79
CA LYS A 153 -4.65 14.80 -8.26
C LYS A 153 -5.16 13.96 -7.07
N GLY A 154 -5.20 12.63 -7.21
CA GLY A 154 -5.76 11.77 -6.18
C GLY A 154 -4.93 11.74 -4.89
N ILE A 155 -3.59 11.85 -4.99
CA ILE A 155 -2.72 11.96 -3.82
C ILE A 155 -2.94 13.31 -3.12
N ALA A 156 -2.92 14.42 -3.87
CA ALA A 156 -3.17 15.75 -3.31
C ALA A 156 -4.54 15.83 -2.61
N GLU A 157 -5.60 15.33 -3.23
CA GLU A 157 -6.96 15.28 -2.63
C GLU A 157 -6.98 14.44 -1.35
N THR A 158 -6.30 13.27 -1.35
CA THR A 158 -6.26 12.40 -0.17
C THR A 158 -5.59 13.10 1.02
N GLN A 159 -4.46 13.76 0.78
CA GLN A 159 -3.74 14.50 1.81
C GLN A 159 -4.52 15.76 2.26
N MET A 160 -5.22 16.43 1.35
CA MET A 160 -6.02 17.61 1.66
C MET A 160 -7.17 17.28 2.62
N VAL A 161 -7.83 16.14 2.50
CA VAL A 161 -8.85 15.69 3.47
C VAL A 161 -8.24 15.13 4.76
N GLY A 162 -6.92 15.07 4.85
CA GLY A 162 -6.18 14.63 6.06
C GLY A 162 -6.15 13.11 6.24
N ILE A 163 -6.16 12.35 5.16
CA ILE A 163 -5.84 10.92 5.15
C ILE A 163 -4.41 10.75 4.66
N SER A 164 -3.58 10.04 5.42
CA SER A 164 -2.21 9.76 5.01
C SER A 164 -2.12 8.75 3.88
N THR A 165 -1.10 8.88 3.04
CA THR A 165 -0.95 8.12 1.81
C THR A 165 0.23 7.17 1.84
N GLY A 166 0.01 5.93 1.46
CA GLY A 166 1.06 4.98 1.12
C GLY A 166 1.38 5.05 -0.38
N LEU A 167 2.61 5.39 -0.71
CA LEU A 167 3.07 5.57 -2.09
C LEU A 167 3.88 4.33 -2.52
N ASN A 168 3.22 3.36 -3.19
CA ASN A 168 3.92 2.16 -3.65
C ASN A 168 4.32 2.30 -5.10
N PHE A 169 5.61 2.08 -5.36
CA PHE A 169 6.22 2.08 -6.68
C PHE A 169 6.97 0.79 -6.92
N ILE A 170 6.94 0.30 -8.15
CA ILE A 170 7.75 -0.81 -8.63
C ILE A 170 8.48 -0.38 -9.90
N TRP A 171 9.72 -0.82 -10.06
CA TRP A 171 10.55 -0.49 -11.21
C TRP A 171 11.14 -1.75 -11.84
N GLY A 172 11.34 -1.70 -13.17
CA GLY A 172 11.81 -2.83 -13.97
C GLY A 172 10.74 -3.42 -14.88
N ASN A 173 9.67 -2.69 -15.13
CA ASN A 173 8.62 -3.05 -16.07
C ASN A 173 9.00 -2.74 -17.52
N ILE A 174 8.17 -3.19 -18.45
CA ILE A 174 8.36 -2.88 -19.88
C ILE A 174 8.19 -1.37 -20.10
N GLY A 175 9.26 -0.74 -20.56
CA GLY A 175 9.32 0.70 -20.85
C GLY A 175 9.92 1.55 -19.72
N ASP A 176 10.26 0.94 -18.57
CA ASP A 176 10.98 1.65 -17.51
C ASP A 176 12.41 2.00 -17.96
N THR A 177 12.86 3.18 -17.57
CA THR A 177 14.19 3.74 -17.77
C THR A 177 14.75 4.30 -16.46
N LYS A 178 15.98 4.83 -16.47
CA LYS A 178 16.53 5.55 -15.31
C LYS A 178 15.72 6.81 -14.98
N GLU A 179 15.20 7.48 -16.01
CA GLU A 179 14.39 8.69 -15.86
C GLU A 179 13.06 8.38 -15.15
N THR A 180 12.37 7.28 -15.52
CA THR A 180 11.11 6.88 -14.86
C THR A 180 11.33 6.50 -13.39
N LEU A 181 12.50 5.91 -13.06
CA LEU A 181 12.89 5.64 -11.68
C LEU A 181 13.01 6.94 -10.88
N TRP A 182 13.79 7.90 -11.39
CA TRP A 182 14.06 9.15 -10.69
C TRP A 182 12.82 10.05 -10.60
N GLU A 183 11.93 10.02 -11.59
CA GLU A 183 10.62 10.67 -11.50
C GLU A 183 9.81 10.13 -10.31
N SER A 184 9.80 8.81 -10.13
CA SER A 184 9.14 8.15 -8.98
C SER A 184 9.81 8.52 -7.64
N VAL A 185 11.16 8.61 -7.62
CA VAL A 185 11.92 9.06 -6.43
C VAL A 185 11.54 10.48 -6.03
N HIS A 186 11.50 11.41 -6.98
CA HIS A 186 11.14 12.80 -6.71
C HIS A 186 9.70 12.94 -6.23
N PHE A 187 8.79 12.16 -6.78
CA PHE A 187 7.41 12.13 -6.31
C PHE A 187 7.30 11.62 -4.87
N ILE A 188 8.04 10.57 -4.52
CA ILE A 188 8.08 10.10 -3.14
C ILE A 188 8.66 11.18 -2.22
N ASP A 189 9.76 11.84 -2.62
CA ASP A 189 10.39 12.92 -1.83
C ASP A 189 9.44 14.10 -1.60
N GLU A 190 8.57 14.41 -2.58
CA GLU A 190 7.59 15.51 -2.50
C GLU A 190 6.38 15.16 -1.63
N TYR A 191 5.83 13.94 -1.76
CA TYR A 191 4.53 13.57 -1.18
C TYR A 191 4.64 12.59 0.00
N ALA A 192 5.83 12.05 0.32
CA ALA A 192 5.98 11.11 1.43
C ALA A 192 5.80 11.81 2.79
N GLU A 193 5.09 11.13 3.66
CA GLU A 193 4.89 11.56 5.04
C GLU A 193 5.83 10.77 5.98
N GLU A 194 6.08 11.32 7.18
CA GLU A 194 6.94 10.73 8.20
C GLU A 194 6.45 9.39 8.76
N VAL A 195 5.23 9.00 8.40
CA VAL A 195 4.52 7.83 8.96
C VAL A 195 5.21 6.53 8.60
N GLN A 196 5.74 6.42 7.37
CA GLN A 196 6.32 5.19 6.88
C GLN A 196 7.44 5.43 5.86
N LEU A 197 8.59 4.76 6.07
CA LEU A 197 9.63 4.70 5.05
C LEU A 197 9.08 4.10 3.76
N ARG A 198 9.33 4.78 2.63
CA ARG A 198 9.01 4.31 1.29
C ARG A 198 10.28 4.08 0.49
N THR A 199 10.34 2.92 -0.16
CA THR A 199 11.39 2.54 -1.10
C THR A 199 10.73 2.04 -2.38
N ILE A 200 11.44 2.10 -3.49
CA ILE A 200 11.01 1.54 -4.76
C ILE A 200 11.44 0.07 -4.80
N ARG A 201 10.51 -0.82 -5.11
CA ARG A 201 10.79 -2.24 -5.22
C ARG A 201 11.06 -2.65 -6.67
N PRO A 202 11.92 -3.65 -6.90
CA PRO A 202 12.00 -4.25 -8.22
C PRO A 202 10.68 -4.95 -8.55
N MET A 203 10.26 -4.85 -9.81
CA MET A 203 9.12 -5.61 -10.30
C MET A 203 9.45 -7.11 -10.24
N THR A 204 8.57 -7.88 -9.64
CA THR A 204 8.70 -9.34 -9.51
C THR A 204 7.60 -10.03 -10.31
N PRO A 205 7.93 -10.79 -11.39
CA PRO A 205 6.94 -11.46 -12.23
C PRO A 205 6.53 -12.78 -11.59
N TYR A 206 5.67 -12.74 -10.57
CA TYR A 206 5.17 -13.95 -9.91
C TYR A 206 4.46 -14.90 -10.88
N PRO A 207 4.61 -16.23 -10.71
CA PRO A 207 3.90 -17.23 -11.49
C PRO A 207 2.39 -16.97 -11.52
N GLY A 208 1.81 -16.98 -12.74
CA GLY A 208 0.40 -16.68 -12.98
C GLY A 208 0.10 -15.26 -13.45
N CYS A 209 1.03 -14.31 -13.36
CA CYS A 209 0.87 -12.99 -13.98
C CYS A 209 1.31 -12.98 -15.46
N GLU A 210 0.88 -11.96 -16.20
CA GLU A 210 1.21 -11.83 -17.64
C GLU A 210 2.73 -11.66 -17.85
N LEU A 211 3.40 -10.89 -16.99
CA LEU A 211 4.85 -10.69 -17.08
C LEU A 211 5.66 -11.97 -16.82
N PHE A 212 5.17 -12.89 -15.99
CA PHE A 212 5.79 -14.21 -15.83
C PHE A 212 5.82 -14.97 -17.15
N HIS A 213 4.70 -15.03 -17.85
CA HIS A 213 4.63 -15.67 -19.17
C HIS A 213 5.48 -14.95 -20.22
N ASN A 214 5.60 -13.63 -20.12
CA ASN A 214 6.49 -12.85 -21.00
C ASN A 214 7.96 -13.15 -20.71
N ALA A 215 8.35 -13.31 -19.45
CA ALA A 215 9.72 -13.70 -19.06
C ALA A 215 10.09 -15.09 -19.61
N ILE A 216 9.17 -16.05 -19.56
CA ILE A 216 9.36 -17.37 -20.17
C ILE A 216 9.55 -17.24 -21.69
N LYS A 217 8.67 -16.51 -22.39
CA LYS A 217 8.78 -16.28 -23.84
C LYS A 217 10.10 -15.63 -24.25
N LYS A 218 10.65 -14.75 -23.42
CA LYS A 218 11.94 -14.10 -23.64
C LYS A 218 13.15 -14.97 -23.21
N GLY A 219 12.92 -16.17 -22.67
CA GLY A 219 13.99 -17.05 -22.16
C GLY A 219 14.65 -16.59 -20.88
N GLN A 220 14.09 -15.63 -20.17
CA GLN A 220 14.57 -15.12 -18.88
C GLN A 220 14.19 -16.03 -17.71
N LEU A 221 13.11 -16.80 -17.86
CA LEU A 221 12.63 -17.85 -16.97
C LEU A 221 12.30 -19.11 -17.79
N LYS A 222 12.44 -20.28 -17.17
CA LYS A 222 12.03 -21.57 -17.76
C LYS A 222 10.60 -21.94 -17.36
N ASP A 223 10.33 -21.95 -16.06
CA ASP A 223 9.07 -22.37 -15.47
C ASP A 223 8.90 -21.85 -14.03
N CYS A 224 7.90 -22.33 -13.31
CA CYS A 224 7.69 -21.99 -11.91
C CYS A 224 8.80 -22.49 -10.98
N ALA A 225 9.38 -23.66 -11.24
CA ALA A 225 10.47 -24.21 -10.44
C ALA A 225 11.72 -23.32 -10.58
N ASP A 226 12.09 -22.95 -11.82
CA ASP A 226 13.20 -22.02 -12.07
C ASP A 226 13.01 -20.68 -11.36
N PHE A 227 11.76 -20.16 -11.34
CA PHE A 227 11.46 -18.93 -10.61
C PHE A 227 11.72 -19.08 -9.10
N TYR A 228 11.14 -20.07 -8.43
CA TYR A 228 11.24 -20.22 -6.98
C TYR A 228 12.57 -20.78 -6.49
N GLU A 229 13.23 -21.61 -7.27
CA GLU A 229 14.47 -22.29 -6.84
C GLU A 229 15.74 -21.50 -7.22
N ASN A 230 15.72 -20.75 -8.34
CA ASN A 230 16.92 -20.15 -8.88
C ASN A 230 16.89 -18.61 -8.99
N LYS A 231 15.70 -17.99 -9.04
CA LYS A 231 15.58 -16.55 -9.36
C LYS A 231 15.01 -15.72 -8.22
N HIS A 232 14.01 -16.21 -7.53
CA HIS A 232 13.29 -15.46 -6.51
C HIS A 232 13.75 -15.82 -5.11
N ILE A 233 14.51 -14.93 -4.47
CA ILE A 233 14.89 -15.05 -3.05
C ILE A 233 13.83 -14.37 -2.18
N ASN A 234 13.52 -13.11 -2.50
CA ASN A 234 12.44 -12.33 -1.89
C ASN A 234 12.05 -11.16 -2.82
N SER A 235 10.96 -10.47 -2.50
CA SER A 235 10.42 -9.39 -3.34
C SER A 235 11.26 -8.10 -3.34
N ASP A 236 12.27 -7.99 -2.50
CA ASP A 236 13.14 -6.81 -2.43
C ASP A 236 14.39 -6.97 -3.32
N LEU A 237 14.58 -8.18 -3.87
CA LEU A 237 15.67 -8.47 -4.80
C LEU A 237 15.15 -8.70 -6.22
N PRO A 238 15.85 -8.17 -7.25
CA PRO A 238 15.47 -8.40 -8.63
C PRO A 238 15.59 -9.88 -9.00
N SER A 239 14.52 -10.47 -9.52
CA SER A 239 14.53 -11.83 -10.07
C SER A 239 14.68 -11.80 -11.59
N VAL A 240 13.91 -10.96 -12.24
CA VAL A 240 13.89 -10.67 -13.69
C VAL A 240 13.49 -9.21 -13.86
N GLN A 241 14.06 -8.52 -14.83
CA GLN A 241 13.70 -7.14 -15.17
C GLN A 241 13.43 -7.02 -16.68
N PHE A 242 12.65 -6.02 -17.08
CA PHE A 242 12.20 -5.82 -18.46
C PHE A 242 12.68 -4.50 -19.07
N THR A 243 13.68 -3.85 -18.45
CA THR A 243 14.33 -2.63 -18.99
C THR A 243 15.40 -3.01 -20.01
N ASP A 244 15.94 -2.03 -20.70
CA ASP A 244 17.10 -2.20 -21.61
C ASP A 244 18.46 -2.10 -20.89
N LEU A 245 18.45 -1.99 -19.54
CA LEU A 245 19.66 -1.92 -18.72
C LEU A 245 20.28 -3.30 -18.51
N SER A 246 21.59 -3.35 -18.32
CA SER A 246 22.22 -4.55 -17.76
C SER A 246 21.74 -4.79 -16.32
N ASN A 247 21.89 -6.02 -15.81
CA ASN A 247 21.49 -6.33 -14.44
C ASN A 247 22.30 -5.51 -13.42
N GLU A 248 23.57 -5.27 -13.71
CA GLU A 248 24.48 -4.48 -12.88
C GLU A 248 24.02 -3.02 -12.82
N GLU A 249 23.73 -2.41 -13.97
CA GLU A 249 23.21 -1.04 -14.04
C GLU A 249 21.85 -0.92 -13.33
N PHE A 250 20.96 -1.91 -13.52
CA PHE A 250 19.67 -1.94 -12.87
C PHE A 250 19.80 -1.94 -11.33
N ILE A 251 20.62 -2.83 -10.79
CA ILE A 251 20.85 -2.94 -9.34
C ILE A 251 21.51 -1.66 -8.80
N GLU A 252 22.47 -1.09 -9.52
CA GLU A 252 23.16 0.13 -9.11
C GLU A 252 22.21 1.32 -9.04
N GLU A 253 21.37 1.53 -10.05
CA GLU A 253 20.40 2.63 -10.08
C GLU A 253 19.32 2.47 -9.01
N LEU A 254 18.78 1.25 -8.83
CA LEU A 254 17.81 0.97 -7.78
C LEU A 254 18.41 1.22 -6.37
N HIS A 255 19.67 0.84 -6.17
CA HIS A 255 20.38 1.11 -4.91
C HIS A 255 20.56 2.61 -4.67
N LYS A 256 20.98 3.38 -5.69
CA LYS A 256 21.10 4.86 -5.60
C LYS A 256 19.77 5.51 -5.23
N ALA A 257 18.70 5.12 -5.90
CA ALA A 257 17.34 5.61 -5.64
C ALA A 257 16.90 5.34 -4.22
N ASN A 258 16.98 4.10 -3.77
CA ASN A 258 16.55 3.71 -2.43
C ASN A 258 17.45 4.30 -1.33
N ARG A 259 18.75 4.43 -1.56
CA ARG A 259 19.66 5.13 -0.64
C ARG A 259 19.25 6.60 -0.45
N PHE A 260 18.86 7.27 -1.53
CA PHE A 260 18.36 8.65 -1.45
C PHE A 260 17.09 8.72 -0.60
N LEU A 261 16.10 7.87 -0.86
CA LEU A 261 14.83 7.84 -0.13
C LEU A 261 15.02 7.52 1.37
N VAL A 262 15.90 6.56 1.69
CA VAL A 262 16.23 6.23 3.09
C VAL A 262 16.88 7.42 3.80
N ALA A 263 17.83 8.11 3.16
CA ALA A 263 18.47 9.28 3.73
C ALA A 263 17.46 10.40 4.03
N LYS A 264 16.58 10.71 3.07
CA LYS A 264 15.49 11.68 3.25
C LYS A 264 14.54 11.33 4.41
N TYR A 265 14.13 10.08 4.50
CA TYR A 265 13.29 9.61 5.60
C TYR A 265 13.98 9.78 6.96
N LEU A 266 15.27 9.43 7.06
CA LEU A 266 16.03 9.59 8.30
C LEU A 266 16.19 11.06 8.68
N ASP A 267 16.39 11.97 7.72
CA ASP A 267 16.45 13.41 7.97
C ASP A 267 15.11 13.94 8.53
N MET A 268 13.97 13.52 7.96
CA MET A 268 12.65 13.87 8.50
C MET A 268 12.47 13.35 9.93
N LYS A 269 12.85 12.10 10.20
CA LYS A 269 12.76 11.51 11.54
C LYS A 269 13.67 12.21 12.54
N LEU A 270 14.87 12.59 12.14
CA LEU A 270 15.78 13.35 12.99
C LEU A 270 15.17 14.70 13.37
N ALA A 271 14.57 15.42 12.43
CA ALA A 271 13.89 16.69 12.69
C ALA A 271 12.71 16.53 13.66
N GLU A 272 11.90 15.47 13.51
CA GLU A 272 10.80 15.12 14.42
C GLU A 272 11.32 14.88 15.85
N TYR A 273 12.37 14.06 16.00
CA TYR A 273 12.97 13.80 17.31
C TYR A 273 13.58 15.04 17.95
N GLN A 274 14.26 15.87 17.17
CA GLN A 274 14.82 17.16 17.67
C GLN A 274 13.71 18.08 18.18
N LYS A 275 12.59 18.18 17.45
CA LYS A 275 11.41 18.95 17.88
C LYS A 275 10.81 18.39 19.17
N THR A 276 10.70 17.06 19.28
CA THR A 276 10.21 16.38 20.49
C THR A 276 11.12 16.66 21.68
N MET A 277 12.44 16.54 21.51
CA MET A 277 13.42 16.87 22.56
C MET A 277 13.34 18.33 22.98
N TYR A 278 13.23 19.25 22.02
CA TYR A 278 13.05 20.68 22.32
C TYR A 278 11.78 20.93 23.15
N ASN A 279 10.64 20.33 22.74
CA ASN A 279 9.38 20.48 23.49
C ASN A 279 9.51 19.89 24.91
N LEU A 280 10.15 18.71 25.04
CA LEU A 280 10.37 18.09 26.35
C LEU A 280 11.20 18.98 27.26
N TYR A 281 12.39 19.42 26.83
CA TYR A 281 13.33 20.10 27.69
C TYR A 281 13.03 21.58 27.89
N GLN A 282 12.55 22.27 26.86
CA GLN A 282 12.29 23.71 26.91
C GLN A 282 10.85 24.04 27.33
N LYS A 283 9.87 23.25 26.90
CA LYS A 283 8.45 23.48 27.20
C LYS A 283 7.89 22.57 28.28
N LYS A 284 8.67 21.58 28.76
CA LYS A 284 8.24 20.55 29.72
C LYS A 284 7.00 19.76 29.25
N ASP A 285 6.85 19.61 27.94
CA ASP A 285 5.77 18.85 27.33
C ASP A 285 6.09 17.36 27.38
N THR A 286 5.26 16.59 28.08
CA THR A 286 5.38 15.13 28.22
C THR A 286 4.28 14.38 27.46
N SER A 287 3.51 15.03 26.61
CA SER A 287 2.33 14.46 25.92
C SER A 287 2.68 13.30 24.96
N PHE A 288 3.93 13.17 24.55
CA PHE A 288 4.43 12.11 23.68
C PHE A 288 4.77 10.78 24.38
N ARG A 289 4.61 10.70 25.69
CA ARG A 289 4.91 9.50 26.51
C ARG A 289 3.71 8.59 26.69
#